data_4135f0e7ff1f5cd82a6290e785cd349d
#
_entry.id   4135f0e7ff1f5cd82a6290e785cd349d
#
_cell.length_a   1.000
_cell.length_b   1.000
_cell.length_c   1.000
_cell.angle_alpha   90.00
_cell.angle_beta   90.00
_cell.angle_gamma   90.00
#
_symmetry.space_group_name_H-M   'P 1'
#
loop_
_entity.id
_entity.type
_entity.pdbx_description
1 polymer ?
#
loop_
_entity_poly.entity_id
_entity_poly.type
_entity_poly.pdbx_seq_one_letter_code
_entity_poly.pdbx_strand_id
1 'polypeptide(L)'
;MHSERAPWYLRLATWGGVIFLHFPLLIIAIYAFNTEDAAFSFPPQGLTLRWFSEAAGRSDILQAVTLSLKIAALSTAIALVLGTLAAGALWRSAFFGKNAVSLLLLLPIALPGIITGLALLTAFKAVGLEPGLLTIVVGLSLIHI
;
A
#
# COMPACT_ATOMS: atom_id res chain seq x y z
N MET A 1 -2.16 37.28 6.01
CA MET A 1 -2.76 35.92 5.99
C MET A 1 -3.12 35.58 7.43
N HIS A 2 -4.40 35.72 7.79
CA HIS A 2 -4.88 35.29 9.11
C HIS A 2 -4.90 33.75 9.09
N SER A 3 -4.05 33.12 9.90
CA SER A 3 -4.16 31.69 10.16
C SER A 3 -5.39 31.49 11.05
N GLU A 4 -6.54 31.30 10.44
CA GLU A 4 -7.73 30.90 11.18
C GLU A 4 -7.44 29.54 11.83
N ARG A 5 -7.23 29.54 13.13
CA ARG A 5 -7.07 28.29 13.88
C ARG A 5 -8.37 27.52 13.80
N ALA A 6 -8.28 26.27 13.32
CA ALA A 6 -9.44 25.40 13.23
C ALA A 6 -10.21 25.38 14.57
N PRO A 7 -11.54 25.48 14.54
CA PRO A 7 -12.37 25.46 15.74
C PRO A 7 -12.12 24.18 16.55
N TRP A 8 -12.28 24.31 17.87
CA TRP A 8 -11.92 23.25 18.82
C TRP A 8 -12.63 21.90 18.54
N TYR A 9 -13.87 21.92 18.09
CA TYR A 9 -14.65 20.71 17.78
C TYR A 9 -14.07 19.96 16.57
N LEU A 10 -13.55 20.66 15.54
CA LEU A 10 -12.86 20.03 14.43
C LEU A 10 -11.55 19.39 14.86
N ARG A 11 -10.82 20.07 15.76
CA ARG A 11 -9.59 19.49 16.33
C ARG A 11 -9.90 18.23 17.14
N LEU A 12 -10.97 18.26 17.95
CA LEU A 12 -11.40 17.09 18.73
C LEU A 12 -11.82 15.93 17.79
N ALA A 13 -12.60 16.21 16.75
CA ALA A 13 -13.00 15.21 15.77
C ALA A 13 -11.79 14.61 15.03
N THR A 14 -10.83 15.45 14.65
CA THR A 14 -9.58 14.99 14.00
C THR A 14 -8.78 14.09 14.93
N TRP A 15 -8.56 14.49 16.18
CA TRP A 15 -7.84 13.65 17.14
C TRP A 15 -8.58 12.38 17.48
N GLY A 16 -9.91 12.41 17.59
CA GLY A 16 -10.74 11.23 17.77
C GLY A 16 -10.58 10.25 16.61
N GLY A 17 -10.63 10.74 15.38
CA GLY A 17 -10.38 9.92 14.19
C GLY A 17 -8.96 9.33 14.14
N VAL A 18 -7.94 10.13 14.45
CA VAL A 18 -6.55 9.68 14.50
C VAL A 18 -6.38 8.58 15.55
N ILE A 19 -6.87 8.79 16.78
CA ILE A 19 -6.79 7.80 17.85
C ILE A 19 -7.52 6.51 17.44
N PHE A 20 -8.74 6.62 16.92
CA PHE A 20 -9.53 5.48 16.48
C PHE A 20 -8.81 4.64 15.41
N LEU A 21 -8.21 5.29 14.41
CA LEU A 21 -7.49 4.61 13.34
C LEU A 21 -6.16 3.97 13.80
N HIS A 22 -5.49 4.58 14.79
CA HIS A 22 -4.19 4.07 15.27
C HIS A 22 -4.33 3.10 16.44
N PHE A 23 -5.49 3.04 17.10
CA PHE A 23 -5.71 2.15 18.23
C PHE A 23 -5.43 0.66 17.90
N PRO A 24 -5.92 0.09 16.77
CA PRO A 24 -5.58 -1.28 16.40
C PRO A 24 -4.08 -1.50 16.19
N LEU A 25 -3.38 -0.51 15.62
CA LEU A 25 -1.94 -0.58 15.40
C LEU A 25 -1.17 -0.58 16.74
N LEU A 26 -1.64 0.20 17.71
CA LEU A 26 -1.07 0.20 19.06
C LEU A 26 -1.22 -1.18 19.72
N ILE A 27 -2.38 -1.80 19.60
CA ILE A 27 -2.63 -3.15 20.12
C ILE A 27 -1.67 -4.15 19.47
N ILE A 28 -1.54 -4.14 18.15
CA ILE A 28 -0.60 -5.01 17.43
C ILE A 28 0.84 -4.78 17.92
N ALA A 29 1.25 -3.52 18.09
CA ALA A 29 2.58 -3.20 18.59
C ALA A 29 2.82 -3.73 20.02
N ILE A 30 1.84 -3.63 20.90
CA ILE A 30 1.93 -4.18 22.26
C ILE A 30 2.06 -5.70 22.22
N TYR A 31 1.25 -6.37 21.40
CA TYR A 31 1.29 -7.83 21.28
C TYR A 31 2.57 -8.36 20.62
N ALA A 32 3.23 -7.56 19.77
CA ALA A 32 4.54 -7.93 19.21
C ALA A 32 5.63 -8.17 20.28
N PHE A 33 5.43 -7.63 21.47
CA PHE A 33 6.34 -7.80 22.61
C PHE A 33 5.79 -8.76 23.70
N ASN A 34 4.62 -9.37 23.51
CA ASN A 34 4.03 -10.27 24.51
C ASN A 34 4.81 -11.58 24.63
N THR A 35 4.97 -12.09 25.85
CA THR A 35 5.66 -13.38 26.12
C THR A 35 4.83 -14.60 25.78
N GLU A 36 3.50 -14.48 25.70
CA GLU A 36 2.61 -15.59 25.43
C GLU A 36 2.48 -15.91 23.95
N ASP A 37 2.41 -17.19 23.63
CA ASP A 37 2.15 -17.70 22.28
C ASP A 37 0.69 -17.43 21.83
N ALA A 38 -0.20 -17.15 22.78
CA ALA A 38 -1.60 -16.83 22.53
C ALA A 38 -1.82 -15.32 22.44
N ALA A 39 -2.20 -14.84 21.25
CA ALA A 39 -2.38 -13.44 20.95
C ALA A 39 -3.59 -12.73 21.61
N PHE A 40 -4.24 -13.35 22.62
CA PHE A 40 -5.54 -12.86 23.11
C PHE A 40 -5.62 -12.62 24.63
N SER A 41 -4.50 -12.68 25.36
CA SER A 41 -4.48 -12.31 26.77
C SER A 41 -4.22 -10.80 26.95
N PHE A 42 -5.15 -10.08 27.55
CA PHE A 42 -4.97 -8.69 27.91
C PHE A 42 -5.22 -8.52 29.42
N PRO A 43 -4.33 -7.87 30.17
CA PRO A 43 -3.06 -7.25 29.73
C PRO A 43 -1.98 -8.29 29.39
N PRO A 44 -0.94 -7.90 28.59
CA PRO A 44 0.21 -8.77 28.32
C PRO A 44 0.87 -9.23 29.60
N GLN A 45 1.19 -10.53 29.72
CA GLN A 45 1.75 -11.09 30.96
C GLN A 45 3.25 -10.80 31.14
N GLY A 46 3.94 -10.42 30.06
CA GLY A 46 5.34 -10.05 30.07
C GLY A 46 5.79 -9.46 28.75
N LEU A 47 7.02 -8.96 28.70
CA LEU A 47 7.62 -8.39 27.50
C LEU A 47 8.80 -9.25 27.04
N THR A 48 8.88 -9.51 25.74
CA THR A 48 9.96 -10.26 25.10
C THR A 48 10.33 -9.71 23.73
N LEU A 49 11.57 -9.92 23.31
CA LEU A 49 12.04 -9.69 21.94
C LEU A 49 12.21 -11.00 21.16
N ARG A 50 11.85 -12.15 21.75
CA ARG A 50 12.03 -13.49 21.18
C ARG A 50 11.49 -13.56 19.74
N TRP A 51 10.29 -13.05 19.52
CA TRP A 51 9.62 -13.10 18.21
C TRP A 51 10.40 -12.41 17.09
N PHE A 52 11.10 -11.33 17.41
CA PHE A 52 11.92 -10.63 16.42
C PHE A 52 13.16 -11.45 16.04
N SER A 53 13.79 -12.11 17.02
CA SER A 53 14.95 -12.98 16.75
C SER A 53 14.54 -14.24 16.01
N GLU A 54 13.39 -14.84 16.35
CA GLU A 54 12.83 -15.99 15.64
C GLU A 54 12.45 -15.62 14.20
N ALA A 55 11.77 -14.49 13.99
CA ALA A 55 11.43 -14.01 12.65
C ALA A 55 12.68 -13.73 11.79
N ALA A 56 13.71 -13.15 12.38
CA ALA A 56 14.99 -12.90 11.69
C ALA A 56 15.74 -14.19 11.34
N GLY A 57 15.55 -15.27 12.07
CA GLY A 57 16.10 -16.59 11.79
C GLY A 57 15.33 -17.42 10.75
N ARG A 58 14.11 -17.00 10.40
CA ARG A 58 13.26 -17.75 9.46
C ARG A 58 13.55 -17.40 8.02
N SER A 59 14.03 -18.38 7.27
CA SER A 59 14.39 -18.21 5.85
C SER A 59 13.19 -17.84 4.96
N ASP A 60 11.99 -18.36 5.26
CA ASP A 60 10.77 -18.04 4.53
C ASP A 60 10.38 -16.55 4.69
N ILE A 61 10.51 -15.99 5.90
CA ILE A 61 10.26 -14.58 6.16
C ILE A 61 11.29 -13.71 5.43
N LEU A 62 12.58 -14.06 5.51
CA LEU A 62 13.64 -13.30 4.84
C LEU A 62 13.48 -13.34 3.32
N GLN A 63 13.11 -14.48 2.75
CA GLN A 63 12.81 -14.60 1.31
C GLN A 63 11.61 -13.75 0.92
N ALA A 64 10.52 -13.78 1.70
CA ALA A 64 9.33 -12.98 1.45
C ALA A 64 9.63 -11.47 1.49
N VAL A 65 10.39 -11.01 2.50
CA VAL A 65 10.81 -9.60 2.61
C VAL A 65 11.68 -9.19 1.42
N THR A 66 12.67 -10.01 1.07
CA THR A 66 13.56 -9.74 -0.06
C THR A 66 12.79 -9.68 -1.38
N LEU A 67 11.85 -10.60 -1.59
CA LEU A 67 11.00 -10.61 -2.77
C LEU A 67 10.11 -9.37 -2.83
N SER A 68 9.49 -9.01 -1.71
CA SER A 68 8.63 -7.81 -1.62
C SER A 68 9.42 -6.53 -1.91
N LEU A 69 10.64 -6.40 -1.39
CA LEU A 69 11.50 -5.25 -1.66
C LEU A 69 11.91 -5.19 -3.14
N LYS A 70 12.23 -6.32 -3.77
CA LYS A 70 12.54 -6.37 -5.20
C LYS A 70 11.36 -5.94 -6.05
N ILE A 71 10.17 -6.48 -5.75
CA ILE A 71 8.92 -6.12 -6.45
C ILE A 71 8.64 -4.62 -6.28
N ALA A 72 8.71 -4.11 -5.06
CA ALA A 72 8.47 -2.70 -4.77
C ALA A 72 9.45 -1.79 -5.53
N ALA A 73 10.74 -2.10 -5.51
CA ALA A 73 11.76 -1.32 -6.22
C ALA A 73 11.53 -1.31 -7.74
N LEU A 74 11.26 -2.48 -8.34
CA LEU A 74 11.00 -2.60 -9.76
C LEU A 74 9.72 -1.86 -10.17
N SER A 75 8.62 -2.09 -9.45
CA SER A 75 7.35 -1.45 -9.75
C SER A 75 7.43 0.07 -9.60
N THR A 76 8.09 0.56 -8.56
CA THR A 76 8.28 2.00 -8.35
C THR A 76 9.14 2.61 -9.46
N ALA A 77 10.23 1.97 -9.86
CA ALA A 77 11.08 2.47 -10.94
C ALA A 77 10.31 2.56 -12.27
N ILE A 78 9.54 1.52 -12.62
CA ILE A 78 8.73 1.51 -13.84
C ILE A 78 7.64 2.58 -13.77
N ALA A 79 6.89 2.65 -12.65
CA ALA A 79 5.83 3.62 -12.46
C ALA A 79 6.34 5.07 -12.51
N LEU A 80 7.50 5.34 -11.91
CA LEU A 80 8.14 6.66 -11.96
C LEU A 80 8.48 7.07 -13.39
N VAL A 81 9.11 6.19 -14.16
CA VAL A 81 9.49 6.48 -15.55
C VAL A 81 8.24 6.68 -16.40
N LEU A 82 7.33 5.72 -16.40
CA LEU A 82 6.13 5.77 -17.24
C LEU A 82 5.18 6.90 -16.80
N GLY A 83 4.97 7.09 -15.50
CA GLY A 83 4.12 8.15 -14.97
C GLY A 83 4.66 9.54 -15.28
N THR A 84 5.99 9.74 -15.14
CA THR A 84 6.62 11.00 -15.50
C THR A 84 6.50 11.29 -17.00
N LEU A 85 6.72 10.30 -17.86
CA LEU A 85 6.55 10.43 -19.30
C LEU A 85 5.09 10.71 -19.68
N ALA A 86 4.14 9.98 -19.09
CA ALA A 86 2.72 10.18 -19.32
C ALA A 86 2.26 11.58 -18.87
N ALA A 87 2.65 12.02 -17.68
CA ALA A 87 2.34 13.36 -17.17
C ALA A 87 2.95 14.44 -18.06
N GLY A 88 4.20 14.28 -18.48
CA GLY A 88 4.88 15.20 -19.39
C GLY A 88 4.23 15.27 -20.77
N ALA A 89 3.82 14.14 -21.31
CA ALA A 89 3.11 14.06 -22.59
C ALA A 89 1.74 14.73 -22.50
N LEU A 90 0.97 14.44 -21.46
CA LEU A 90 -0.34 15.05 -21.23
C LEU A 90 -0.23 16.57 -21.02
N TRP A 91 0.79 17.02 -20.27
CA TRP A 91 0.99 18.46 -20.06
C TRP A 91 1.27 19.21 -21.35
N ARG A 92 2.16 18.67 -22.19
CA ARG A 92 2.67 19.35 -23.40
C ARG A 92 1.82 19.18 -24.65
N SER A 93 0.89 18.24 -24.66
CA SER A 93 0.11 17.89 -25.85
C SER A 93 -1.32 18.41 -25.78
N ALA A 94 -1.83 18.87 -26.92
CA ALA A 94 -3.25 19.16 -27.13
C ALA A 94 -3.76 18.21 -28.22
N PHE A 95 -4.58 17.21 -27.83
CA PHE A 95 -5.15 16.23 -28.75
C PHE A 95 -6.59 15.90 -28.38
N PHE A 96 -7.32 15.41 -29.35
CA PHE A 96 -8.69 14.94 -29.12
C PHE A 96 -8.68 13.74 -28.16
N GLY A 97 -9.52 13.79 -27.12
CA GLY A 97 -9.60 12.70 -26.13
C GLY A 97 -8.62 12.81 -24.95
N LYS A 98 -7.83 13.89 -24.83
CA LYS A 98 -6.90 14.10 -23.69
C LYS A 98 -7.56 13.91 -22.34
N ASN A 99 -8.78 14.44 -22.14
CA ASN A 99 -9.51 14.30 -20.89
C ASN A 99 -9.89 12.84 -20.59
N ALA A 100 -10.26 12.08 -21.63
CA ALA A 100 -10.57 10.66 -21.48
C ALA A 100 -9.33 9.85 -21.10
N VAL A 101 -8.18 10.14 -21.71
CA VAL A 101 -6.91 9.51 -21.33
C VAL A 101 -6.51 9.85 -19.89
N SER A 102 -6.65 11.12 -19.50
CA SER A 102 -6.38 11.54 -18.12
C SER A 102 -7.30 10.83 -17.11
N LEU A 103 -8.58 10.70 -17.44
CA LEU A 103 -9.54 9.99 -16.60
C LEU A 103 -9.19 8.50 -16.49
N LEU A 104 -8.78 7.87 -17.60
CA LEU A 104 -8.39 6.47 -17.63
C LEU A 104 -7.17 6.20 -16.73
N LEU A 105 -6.19 7.10 -16.72
CA LEU A 105 -5.01 6.99 -15.84
C LEU A 105 -5.35 7.20 -14.36
N LEU A 106 -6.36 8.00 -14.05
CA LEU A 106 -6.83 8.21 -12.67
C LEU A 106 -7.72 7.06 -12.16
N LEU A 107 -8.30 6.28 -13.05
CA LEU A 107 -9.28 5.24 -12.71
C LEU A 107 -8.73 4.18 -11.73
N PRO A 108 -7.49 3.66 -11.88
CA PRO A 108 -6.93 2.71 -10.93
C PRO A 108 -6.82 3.25 -9.50
N ILE A 109 -6.56 4.55 -9.34
CA ILE A 109 -6.45 5.20 -8.02
C ILE A 109 -7.83 5.39 -7.39
N ALA A 110 -8.86 5.64 -8.20
CA ALA A 110 -10.23 5.85 -7.74
C ALA A 110 -10.94 4.56 -7.32
N LEU A 111 -10.49 3.40 -7.82
CA LEU A 111 -11.08 2.10 -7.52
C LEU A 111 -10.48 1.48 -6.25
N PRO A 112 -11.28 0.77 -5.43
CA PRO A 112 -10.75 -0.02 -4.33
C PRO A 112 -9.70 -1.03 -4.82
N GLY A 113 -8.54 -1.10 -4.15
CA GLY A 113 -7.39 -1.93 -4.57
C GLY A 113 -7.73 -3.40 -4.83
N ILE A 114 -8.65 -3.98 -4.03
CA ILE A 114 -9.13 -5.35 -4.23
C ILE A 114 -9.80 -5.52 -5.61
N ILE A 115 -10.65 -4.57 -6.02
CA ILE A 115 -11.36 -4.63 -7.31
C ILE A 115 -10.36 -4.52 -8.45
N THR A 116 -9.43 -3.58 -8.37
CA THR A 116 -8.36 -3.41 -9.37
C THR A 116 -7.47 -4.65 -9.46
N GLY A 117 -7.10 -5.22 -8.30
CA GLY A 117 -6.29 -6.45 -8.25
C GLY A 117 -6.99 -7.64 -8.89
N LEU A 118 -8.28 -7.86 -8.61
CA LEU A 118 -9.07 -8.93 -9.21
C LEU A 118 -9.27 -8.73 -10.72
N ALA A 119 -9.52 -7.50 -11.16
CA ALA A 119 -9.66 -7.17 -12.57
C ALA A 119 -8.37 -7.45 -13.34
N LEU A 120 -7.20 -7.04 -12.81
CA LEU A 120 -5.89 -7.31 -13.41
C LEU A 120 -5.59 -8.82 -13.44
N LEU A 121 -5.85 -9.53 -12.34
CA LEU A 121 -5.67 -10.99 -12.30
C LEU A 121 -6.51 -11.69 -13.37
N THR A 122 -7.77 -11.28 -13.52
CA THR A 122 -8.67 -11.84 -14.54
C THR A 122 -8.19 -11.52 -15.95
N ALA A 123 -7.75 -10.27 -16.19
CA ALA A 123 -7.21 -9.84 -17.47
C ALA A 123 -5.92 -10.63 -17.83
N PHE A 124 -5.00 -10.81 -16.90
CA PHE A 124 -3.78 -11.60 -17.12
C PHE A 124 -4.09 -13.05 -17.45
N LYS A 125 -5.00 -13.68 -16.71
CA LYS A 125 -5.44 -15.06 -17.01
C LYS A 125 -6.12 -15.18 -18.38
N ALA A 126 -6.92 -14.19 -18.76
CA ALA A 126 -7.59 -14.20 -20.06
C ALA A 126 -6.61 -14.19 -21.25
N VAL A 127 -5.41 -13.62 -21.08
CA VAL A 127 -4.34 -13.63 -22.09
C VAL A 127 -3.28 -14.72 -21.85
N GLY A 128 -3.56 -15.67 -20.95
CA GLY A 128 -2.68 -16.81 -20.68
C GLY A 128 -1.46 -16.50 -19.81
N LEU A 129 -1.43 -15.37 -19.13
CA LEU A 129 -0.36 -15.01 -18.19
C LEU A 129 -0.65 -15.57 -16.80
N GLU A 130 0.21 -16.47 -16.33
CA GLU A 130 0.11 -17.04 -14.99
C GLU A 130 0.52 -16.02 -13.93
N PRO A 131 -0.12 -16.06 -12.72
CA PRO A 131 0.25 -15.25 -11.58
C PRO A 131 1.71 -15.50 -11.18
N GLY A 132 2.49 -14.43 -11.08
CA GLY A 132 3.91 -14.51 -10.74
C GLY A 132 4.53 -13.13 -10.56
N LEU A 133 5.85 -13.09 -10.42
CA LEU A 133 6.60 -11.86 -10.21
C LEU A 133 6.29 -10.81 -11.30
N LEU A 134 6.27 -11.25 -12.57
CA LEU A 134 6.01 -10.36 -13.71
C LEU A 134 4.63 -9.69 -13.61
N THR A 135 3.58 -10.50 -13.41
CA THR A 135 2.20 -10.00 -13.35
C THR A 135 1.98 -9.07 -12.15
N ILE A 136 2.65 -9.35 -11.02
CA ILE A 136 2.60 -8.48 -9.83
C ILE A 136 3.31 -7.14 -10.12
N VAL A 137 4.52 -7.17 -10.69
CA VAL A 137 5.28 -5.95 -11.03
C VAL A 137 4.52 -5.10 -12.02
N VAL A 138 3.99 -5.70 -13.10
CA VAL A 138 3.19 -4.98 -14.11
C VAL A 138 1.94 -4.40 -13.48
N GLY A 139 1.20 -5.20 -12.71
CA GLY A 139 -0.03 -4.74 -12.05
C GLY A 139 0.21 -3.59 -11.10
N LEU A 140 1.22 -3.70 -10.23
CA LEU A 140 1.58 -2.61 -9.30
C LEU A 140 2.07 -1.36 -10.03
N SER A 141 2.87 -1.52 -11.08
CA SER A 141 3.32 -0.38 -11.89
C SER A 141 2.13 0.35 -12.52
N LEU A 142 1.17 -0.38 -13.04
CA LEU A 142 -0.01 0.17 -13.71
C LEU A 142 -0.93 0.95 -12.76
N ILE A 143 -1.04 0.51 -11.51
CA ILE A 143 -1.83 1.17 -10.48
C ILE A 143 -1.15 2.48 -10.02
N HIS A 144 0.17 2.58 -10.13
CA HIS A 144 0.95 3.71 -9.62
C HIS A 144 1.41 4.70 -10.71
N ILE A 145 1.05 4.48 -11.97
CA ILE A 145 1.27 5.43 -13.07
C ILE A 145 0.28 6.60 -12.95
#